data_d7a97f402f39855ea087476c1527f8af
#
_entry.id   d7a97f402f39855ea087476c1527f8af
#
_cell.length_a   1.000
_cell.length_b   1.000
_cell.length_c   1.000
_cell.angle_alpha   90.00
_cell.angle_beta   90.00
_cell.angle_gamma   90.00
#
_symmetry.space_group_name_H-M   'P 1'
#
loop_
_entity.id
_entity.type
_entity.pdbx_description
1 polymer ?
#
loop_
_entity_poly.entity_id
_entity_poly.type
_entity_poly.pdbx_seq_one_letter_code
_entity_poly.pdbx_strand_id
1 'polypeptide(L)' 'MVMVMVMVVIVLIAVVVAMPVVVALVVPMG' A
#
# COMPACT_ATOMS: atom_id res chain seq x y z
N MET A 1 18.79 -3.21 -13.13
CA MET A 1 17.43 -3.77 -13.20
C MET A 1 16.93 -4.28 -11.86
N VAL A 2 17.83 -4.71 -10.98
CA VAL A 2 17.46 -5.13 -9.62
C VAL A 2 16.81 -3.98 -8.84
N MET A 3 17.30 -2.76 -9.03
CA MET A 3 16.74 -1.58 -8.35
C MET A 3 15.28 -1.35 -8.70
N VAL A 4 14.93 -1.53 -9.96
CA VAL A 4 13.55 -1.38 -10.44
C VAL A 4 12.66 -2.45 -9.82
N MET A 5 13.14 -3.68 -9.77
CA MET A 5 12.40 -4.80 -9.15
C MET A 5 12.14 -4.53 -7.66
N VAL A 6 13.15 -4.04 -6.95
CA VAL A 6 13.02 -3.70 -5.53
C VAL A 6 11.99 -2.59 -5.33
N MET A 7 12.03 -1.56 -6.16
CA MET A 7 11.07 -0.45 -6.09
C MET A 7 9.64 -0.94 -6.30
N VAL A 8 9.42 -1.79 -7.29
CA VAL A 8 8.09 -2.34 -7.58
C VAL A 8 7.57 -3.15 -6.39
N VAL A 9 8.41 -3.99 -5.80
CA VAL A 9 8.03 -4.80 -4.64
C VAL A 9 7.66 -3.91 -3.45
N ILE A 10 8.45 -2.87 -3.19
CA ILE A 10 8.18 -1.94 -2.08
C ILE A 10 6.83 -1.23 -2.30
N VAL A 11 6.56 -0.78 -3.52
CA VAL A 11 5.30 -0.09 -3.85
C VAL A 11 4.12 -1.04 -3.67
N LEU A 12 4.24 -2.29 -4.13
CA LEU A 12 3.17 -3.28 -3.99
C LEU A 12 2.87 -3.56 -2.51
N ILE A 13 3.90 -3.74 -1.70
CA ILE A 13 3.72 -3.96 -0.27
C ILE A 13 3.07 -2.74 0.39
N ALA A 14 3.49 -1.54 0.02
CA ALA A 14 2.91 -0.31 0.56
C ALA A 14 1.43 -0.18 0.23
N VAL A 15 1.03 -0.53 -0.99
CA VAL A 15 -0.37 -0.51 -1.41
C VAL A 15 -1.20 -1.52 -0.62
N VAL A 16 -0.70 -2.73 -0.46
CA VAL A 16 -1.39 -3.79 0.28
C VAL A 16 -1.58 -3.39 1.75
N VAL A 17 -0.56 -2.80 2.37
CA VAL A 17 -0.64 -2.34 3.76
C VAL A 17 -1.55 -1.13 3.91
N ALA A 18 -1.56 -0.23 2.92
CA ALA A 18 -2.37 0.98 2.95
C ALA A 18 -3.87 0.70 2.77
N MET A 19 -4.24 -0.35 2.05
CA MET A 19 -5.65 -0.66 1.78
C MET A 19 -6.49 -0.81 3.06
N PRO A 20 -6.10 -1.68 4.02
CA PRO A 20 -6.89 -1.82 5.26
C PRO A 20 -6.86 -0.55 6.11
N VAL A 21 -5.77 0.21 6.07
CA VAL A 21 -5.67 1.49 6.80
C VAL A 21 -6.66 2.51 6.23
N VAL A 22 -6.73 2.62 4.92
CA VAL A 22 -7.67 3.54 4.24
C VAL A 22 -9.11 3.15 4.57
N VAL A 23 -9.45 1.87 4.50
CA VAL A 23 -10.78 1.39 4.84
C VAL A 23 -11.12 1.71 6.30
N ALA A 24 -10.15 1.51 7.20
CA ALA A 24 -10.34 1.78 8.63
C ALA A 24 -10.58 3.27 8.91
N LEU A 25 -10.05 4.17 8.07
CA LEU A 25 -10.28 5.61 8.19
C LEU A 25 -11.60 6.04 7.56
N VAL A 26 -11.96 5.43 6.43
CA VAL A 26 -13.18 5.79 5.69
C VAL A 26 -14.44 5.33 6.42
N VAL A 27 -14.42 4.13 7.01
CA VAL A 27 -15.59 3.57 7.70
C VAL A 27 -16.11 4.49 8.81
N PRO A 28 -15.29 4.99 9.75
CA PRO A 28 -15.79 5.91 10.78
C PRO A 28 -16.17 7.28 10.26
N MET A 29 -15.59 7.72 9.14
CA MET A 29 -15.93 9.02 8.55
C MET A 29 -17.15 8.96 7.63
N GLY A 30 -17.39 7.80 7.05
CA GLY A 30 -18.55 7.57 6.19
C GLY A 30 -19.73 7.12 6.95
#